data_fab0d2c1b1855df6c6201ab541fb3ff4
#
_entry.id   fab0d2c1b1855df6c6201ab541fb3ff4
#
_cell.length_a   1.000
_cell.length_b   1.000
_cell.length_c   1.000
_cell.angle_alpha   90.00
_cell.angle_beta   90.00
_cell.angle_gamma   90.00
#
_symmetry.space_group_name_H-M   'P 1'
#
loop_
_entity.id
_entity.type
_entity.pdbx_description
1 polymer ?
#
loop_
_entity_poly.entity_id
_entity_poly.type
_entity_poly.pdbx_seq_one_letter_code
_entity_poly.pdbx_strand_id
1 'polypeptide(L)'
;PEVGYVVVQPGTAPLVTELTGRTAAYQTSEVRPQVSGLIRQRLFTEGSFVRAGQTLYQIDPSLYRAPGDQAQANLASAQAAAAAAQVKADRFKPLAEIEAVSKQDYTDALAQARQAQASVAQARAALATARINLRFTRVPAPISGRIGRSLFTQGALVTSNQTEPLAVIQRLDPIYVDIKQSAAELLALRRTLAQGGAMPTQAVVRLKLEDGSDYGMTGTVEFTEVTVDEATGTVTLRARFPNPQNLLLPGMFVR
;
A
#
# COMPACT_ATOMS: atom_id res chain seq x y z
N PRO A 1 64.27 -24.31 39.01
CA PRO A 1 63.53 -23.27 38.33
C PRO A 1 62.03 -23.64 38.25
N GLU A 2 61.17 -22.81 38.83
CA GLU A 2 59.72 -22.95 38.69
C GLU A 2 59.35 -22.44 37.30
N VAL A 3 58.64 -23.24 36.52
CA VAL A 3 58.14 -22.89 35.20
C VAL A 3 56.61 -22.66 35.33
N GLY A 4 56.24 -21.42 35.18
CA GLY A 4 54.79 -21.06 35.08
C GLY A 4 54.24 -21.53 33.73
N TYR A 5 53.11 -22.23 33.72
CA TYR A 5 52.36 -22.61 32.53
C TYR A 5 50.96 -21.97 32.55
N VAL A 6 50.50 -21.59 31.35
CA VAL A 6 49.13 -21.08 31.16
C VAL A 6 48.35 -22.17 30.40
N VAL A 7 47.26 -22.63 30.98
CA VAL A 7 46.35 -23.57 30.31
C VAL A 7 45.47 -22.79 29.33
N VAL A 8 45.66 -22.98 28.06
CA VAL A 8 44.83 -22.42 27.03
C VAL A 8 43.57 -23.26 26.87
N GLN A 9 42.43 -22.69 27.18
CA GLN A 9 41.14 -23.33 26.95
C GLN A 9 40.63 -23.00 25.53
N PRO A 10 40.11 -23.96 24.78
CA PRO A 10 39.47 -23.67 23.48
C PRO A 10 38.20 -22.81 23.72
N GLY A 11 38.15 -21.65 23.09
CA GLY A 11 37.00 -20.74 23.11
C GLY A 11 36.40 -20.56 21.72
N THR A 12 35.13 -20.27 21.64
CA THR A 12 34.47 -19.90 20.39
C THR A 12 34.80 -18.45 20.03
N ALA A 13 35.41 -18.23 18.88
CA ALA A 13 35.61 -16.89 18.32
C ALA A 13 34.49 -16.58 17.33
N PRO A 14 33.81 -15.41 17.43
CA PRO A 14 32.83 -15.03 16.45
C PRO A 14 33.53 -14.73 15.11
N LEU A 15 33.02 -15.30 14.03
CA LEU A 15 33.44 -14.93 12.68
C LEU A 15 32.74 -13.61 12.31
N VAL A 16 33.49 -12.52 12.27
CA VAL A 16 33.00 -11.22 11.87
C VAL A 16 33.43 -10.93 10.44
N THR A 17 32.47 -10.66 9.57
CA THR A 17 32.73 -10.22 8.18
C THR A 17 32.17 -8.84 8.01
N GLU A 18 32.99 -7.89 7.54
CA GLU A 18 32.57 -6.53 7.24
C GLU A 18 32.07 -6.46 5.79
N LEU A 19 30.83 -6.03 5.59
CA LEU A 19 30.18 -5.94 4.30
C LEU A 19 29.67 -4.51 4.08
N THR A 20 29.64 -4.09 2.84
CA THR A 20 29.08 -2.77 2.47
C THR A 20 27.63 -2.91 2.04
N GLY A 21 26.83 -1.93 2.42
CA GLY A 21 25.41 -1.89 2.07
C GLY A 21 24.87 -0.49 1.85
N ARG A 22 23.63 -0.43 1.42
CA ARG A 22 22.84 0.80 1.33
C ARG A 22 21.53 0.66 2.08
N THR A 23 21.16 1.72 2.74
CA THR A 23 19.86 1.79 3.39
C THR A 23 18.74 1.94 2.36
N ALA A 24 17.61 1.30 2.61
CA ALA A 24 16.41 1.39 1.80
C ALA A 24 15.17 1.56 2.69
N ALA A 25 14.18 2.33 2.23
CA ALA A 25 12.93 2.49 2.99
C ALA A 25 12.23 1.12 3.16
N TYR A 26 11.64 0.90 4.33
CA TYR A 26 10.84 -0.31 4.60
C TYR A 26 9.67 -0.44 3.62
N GLN A 27 8.99 0.68 3.38
CA GLN A 27 7.92 0.79 2.37
C GLN A 27 8.02 2.14 1.69
N THR A 28 7.84 2.15 0.38
CA THR A 28 7.71 3.37 -0.43
C THR A 28 6.38 3.31 -1.15
N SER A 29 5.62 4.38 -1.10
CA SER A 29 4.36 4.48 -1.82
C SER A 29 4.24 5.84 -2.50
N GLU A 30 3.93 5.79 -3.77
CA GLU A 30 3.64 6.96 -4.58
C GLU A 30 2.19 7.37 -4.42
N VAL A 31 1.96 8.64 -4.15
CA VAL A 31 0.63 9.24 -4.10
C VAL A 31 0.24 9.68 -5.49
N ARG A 32 -0.70 8.98 -6.11
CA ARG A 32 -1.18 9.28 -7.48
C ARG A 32 -2.67 9.62 -7.46
N PRO A 33 -3.12 10.59 -8.29
CA PRO A 33 -4.54 10.90 -8.41
C PRO A 33 -5.27 9.79 -9.18
N GLN A 34 -6.49 9.45 -8.76
CA GLN A 34 -7.34 8.49 -9.46
C GLN A 34 -8.37 9.16 -10.38
N VAL A 35 -8.49 10.48 -10.27
CA VAL A 35 -9.38 11.32 -11.09
C VAL A 35 -8.65 12.57 -11.54
N SER A 36 -9.07 13.14 -12.65
CA SER A 36 -8.46 14.35 -13.21
C SER A 36 -9.15 15.61 -12.66
N GLY A 37 -8.39 16.68 -12.46
CA GLY A 37 -8.91 17.97 -12.02
C GLY A 37 -7.86 18.88 -11.45
N LEU A 38 -8.26 20.07 -10.99
CA LEU A 38 -7.36 21.03 -10.37
C LEU A 38 -7.13 20.68 -8.89
N ILE A 39 -5.90 20.77 -8.42
CA ILE A 39 -5.62 20.68 -6.97
C ILE A 39 -6.15 21.92 -6.30
N ARG A 40 -7.19 21.76 -5.48
CA ARG A 40 -7.80 22.85 -4.72
C ARG A 40 -7.03 23.17 -3.45
N GLN A 41 -6.55 22.14 -2.76
CA GLN A 41 -5.83 22.30 -1.49
C GLN A 41 -4.83 21.16 -1.29
N ARG A 42 -3.71 21.49 -0.63
CA ARG A 42 -2.76 20.53 -0.05
C ARG A 42 -2.93 20.57 1.47
N LEU A 43 -3.15 19.43 2.09
CA LEU A 43 -3.56 19.29 3.50
C LEU A 43 -2.45 18.64 4.37
N PHE A 44 -1.20 18.81 3.98
CA PHE A 44 -0.05 18.31 4.73
C PHE A 44 1.13 19.29 4.61
N THR A 45 2.07 19.18 5.54
CA THR A 45 3.36 19.87 5.48
C THR A 45 4.40 18.91 4.90
N GLU A 46 5.20 19.38 3.95
CA GLU A 46 6.29 18.59 3.35
C GLU A 46 7.29 18.13 4.41
N GLY A 47 7.76 16.90 4.29
CA GLY A 47 8.66 16.31 5.27
C GLY A 47 8.00 15.87 6.58
N SER A 48 6.70 16.12 6.80
CA SER A 48 5.98 15.69 8.00
C SER A 48 5.62 14.20 7.97
N PHE A 49 5.26 13.67 9.13
CA PHE A 49 4.68 12.33 9.24
C PHE A 49 3.20 12.39 8.90
N VAL A 50 2.74 11.49 8.04
CA VAL A 50 1.34 11.32 7.66
C VAL A 50 0.85 9.93 8.02
N ARG A 51 -0.45 9.80 8.32
CA ARG A 51 -1.07 8.51 8.66
C ARG A 51 -1.80 7.95 7.44
N ALA A 52 -1.82 6.63 7.30
CA ALA A 52 -2.63 5.97 6.28
C ALA A 52 -4.10 6.43 6.37
N GLY A 53 -4.71 6.74 5.23
CA GLY A 53 -6.07 7.29 5.14
C GLY A 53 -6.18 8.81 5.36
N GLN A 54 -5.13 9.48 5.84
CA GLN A 54 -5.13 10.95 5.96
C GLN A 54 -5.25 11.60 4.58
N THR A 55 -6.19 12.52 4.41
CA THR A 55 -6.34 13.26 3.15
C THR A 55 -5.14 14.18 2.94
N LEU A 56 -4.45 14.02 1.82
CA LEU A 56 -3.27 14.79 1.46
C LEU A 56 -3.60 15.92 0.49
N TYR A 57 -4.40 15.61 -0.52
CA TYR A 57 -4.82 16.59 -1.52
C TYR A 57 -6.32 16.56 -1.69
N GLN A 58 -6.88 17.72 -1.99
CA GLN A 58 -8.26 17.90 -2.42
C GLN A 58 -8.25 18.36 -3.88
N ILE A 59 -8.70 17.51 -4.77
CA ILE A 59 -9.00 17.85 -6.18
C ILE A 59 -10.37 18.53 -6.20
N ASP A 60 -10.61 19.44 -7.13
CA ASP A 60 -11.90 20.14 -7.24
C ASP A 60 -13.04 19.12 -7.47
N PRO A 61 -13.99 19.02 -6.51
CA PRO A 61 -15.07 18.06 -6.60
C PRO A 61 -16.24 18.48 -7.49
N SER A 62 -16.23 19.70 -8.02
CA SER A 62 -17.42 20.32 -8.68
C SER A 62 -17.91 19.47 -9.85
N LEU A 63 -16.99 19.00 -10.70
CA LEU A 63 -17.31 18.14 -11.86
C LEU A 63 -17.81 16.73 -11.47
N TYR A 64 -17.55 16.29 -10.24
CA TYR A 64 -17.95 14.97 -9.75
C TYR A 64 -19.18 15.00 -8.87
N ARG A 65 -19.59 16.18 -8.35
CA ARG A 65 -20.84 16.35 -7.58
C ARG A 65 -22.07 16.28 -8.46
N ALA A 66 -22.07 17.01 -9.57
CA ALA A 66 -23.24 17.10 -10.46
C ALA A 66 -23.72 15.72 -10.99
N PRO A 67 -22.82 14.82 -11.48
CA PRO A 67 -23.23 13.44 -11.82
C PRO A 67 -23.75 12.65 -10.63
N GLY A 68 -23.24 12.91 -9.42
CA GLY A 68 -23.72 12.28 -8.19
C GLY A 68 -25.16 12.69 -7.85
N ASP A 69 -25.44 13.98 -7.94
CA ASP A 69 -26.79 14.53 -7.68
C ASP A 69 -27.79 14.05 -8.74
N GLN A 70 -27.40 14.02 -10.01
CA GLN A 70 -28.21 13.45 -11.10
C GLN A 70 -28.52 11.97 -10.87
N ALA A 71 -27.52 11.17 -10.52
CA ALA A 71 -27.70 9.74 -10.25
C ALA A 71 -28.59 9.50 -9.01
N GLN A 72 -28.54 10.38 -8.00
CA GLN A 72 -29.42 10.35 -6.83
C GLN A 72 -30.87 10.61 -7.24
N ALA A 73 -31.12 11.61 -8.09
CA ALA A 73 -32.45 11.91 -8.60
C ALA A 73 -33.01 10.76 -9.46
N ASN A 74 -32.19 10.15 -10.31
CA ASN A 74 -32.56 9.00 -11.11
C ASN A 74 -32.94 7.79 -10.25
N LEU A 75 -32.19 7.54 -9.16
CA LEU A 75 -32.52 6.49 -8.20
C LEU A 75 -33.88 6.74 -7.53
N ALA A 76 -34.13 7.98 -7.09
CA ALA A 76 -35.41 8.35 -6.48
C ALA A 76 -36.59 8.12 -7.46
N SER A 77 -36.44 8.51 -8.72
CA SER A 77 -37.44 8.29 -9.76
C SER A 77 -37.69 6.77 -10.01
N ALA A 78 -36.61 5.98 -10.13
CA ALA A 78 -36.73 4.53 -10.30
C ALA A 78 -37.42 3.86 -9.10
N GLN A 79 -37.14 4.30 -7.88
CA GLN A 79 -37.79 3.81 -6.67
C GLN A 79 -39.29 4.10 -6.65
N ALA A 80 -39.69 5.33 -7.04
CA ALA A 80 -41.09 5.69 -7.14
C ALA A 80 -41.85 4.84 -8.19
N ALA A 81 -41.21 4.63 -9.36
CA ALA A 81 -41.80 3.78 -10.39
C ALA A 81 -41.91 2.32 -9.95
N ALA A 82 -40.93 1.78 -9.25
CA ALA A 82 -40.95 0.42 -8.71
C ALA A 82 -42.04 0.26 -7.64
N ALA A 83 -42.20 1.23 -6.76
CA ALA A 83 -43.24 1.24 -5.74
C ALA A 83 -44.64 1.24 -6.39
N ALA A 84 -44.88 2.06 -7.41
CA ALA A 84 -46.15 2.13 -8.13
C ALA A 84 -46.46 0.80 -8.86
N ALA A 85 -45.44 0.21 -9.53
CA ALA A 85 -45.60 -1.08 -10.21
C ALA A 85 -45.87 -2.22 -9.22
N GLN A 86 -45.21 -2.23 -8.07
CA GLN A 86 -45.44 -3.23 -7.02
C GLN A 86 -46.85 -3.13 -6.46
N VAL A 87 -47.33 -1.92 -6.12
CA VAL A 87 -48.69 -1.69 -5.64
C VAL A 87 -49.72 -2.18 -6.66
N LYS A 88 -49.48 -1.98 -7.98
CA LYS A 88 -50.36 -2.50 -9.02
C LYS A 88 -50.38 -4.02 -9.03
N ALA A 89 -49.22 -4.68 -8.96
CA ALA A 89 -49.14 -6.14 -8.93
C ALA A 89 -49.83 -6.73 -7.68
N ASP A 90 -49.64 -6.10 -6.51
CA ASP A 90 -50.25 -6.51 -5.25
C ASP A 90 -51.78 -6.38 -5.27
N ARG A 91 -52.30 -5.33 -5.93
CA ARG A 91 -53.75 -5.18 -6.13
C ARG A 91 -54.33 -6.22 -7.08
N PHE A 92 -53.61 -6.60 -8.13
CA PHE A 92 -54.06 -7.56 -9.14
C PHE A 92 -54.03 -8.99 -8.61
N LYS A 93 -53.17 -9.31 -7.65
CA LYS A 93 -53.08 -10.65 -7.08
C LYS A 93 -54.39 -11.21 -6.56
N PRO A 94 -55.11 -10.59 -5.60
CA PRO A 94 -56.38 -11.10 -5.09
C PRO A 94 -57.49 -11.06 -6.13
N LEU A 95 -57.47 -10.12 -7.08
CA LEU A 95 -58.45 -10.01 -8.16
C LEU A 95 -58.32 -11.16 -9.18
N ALA A 96 -57.11 -11.62 -9.41
CA ALA A 96 -56.85 -12.78 -10.27
C ALA A 96 -57.25 -14.10 -9.60
N GLU A 97 -57.17 -14.19 -8.27
CA GLU A 97 -57.59 -15.36 -7.50
C GLU A 97 -59.13 -15.57 -7.55
N ILE A 98 -59.91 -14.48 -7.63
CA ILE A 98 -61.38 -14.52 -7.76
C ILE A 98 -61.82 -14.38 -9.23
N GLU A 99 -60.91 -14.50 -10.21
CA GLU A 99 -61.17 -14.37 -11.67
C GLU A 99 -61.77 -13.02 -12.10
N ALA A 100 -61.66 -11.98 -11.28
CA ALA A 100 -62.12 -10.61 -11.60
C ALA A 100 -61.20 -9.86 -12.58
N VAL A 101 -59.97 -10.34 -12.78
CA VAL A 101 -59.01 -9.91 -13.83
C VAL A 101 -58.38 -11.14 -14.48
N SER A 102 -57.86 -10.99 -15.70
CA SER A 102 -57.24 -12.14 -16.39
C SER A 102 -55.92 -12.52 -15.68
N LYS A 103 -55.58 -13.80 -15.69
CA LYS A 103 -54.28 -14.29 -15.18
C LYS A 103 -53.13 -13.65 -15.93
N GLN A 104 -53.32 -13.28 -17.20
CA GLN A 104 -52.32 -12.58 -18.00
C GLN A 104 -52.08 -11.16 -17.48
N ASP A 105 -53.12 -10.38 -17.15
CA ASP A 105 -52.94 -9.02 -16.62
C ASP A 105 -52.17 -9.02 -15.30
N TYR A 106 -52.39 -10.02 -14.44
CA TYR A 106 -51.57 -10.19 -13.20
C TYR A 106 -50.14 -10.54 -13.51
N THR A 107 -49.91 -11.46 -14.47
CA THR A 107 -48.54 -11.84 -14.86
C THR A 107 -47.78 -10.67 -15.45
N ASP A 108 -48.42 -9.85 -16.28
CA ASP A 108 -47.85 -8.64 -16.89
C ASP A 108 -47.55 -7.58 -15.81
N ALA A 109 -48.44 -7.38 -14.85
CA ALA A 109 -48.20 -6.46 -13.73
C ALA A 109 -47.01 -6.93 -12.88
N LEU A 110 -46.87 -8.23 -12.64
CA LEU A 110 -45.74 -8.80 -11.90
C LEU A 110 -44.43 -8.67 -12.68
N ALA A 111 -44.46 -8.90 -14.00
CA ALA A 111 -43.30 -8.70 -14.86
C ALA A 111 -42.85 -7.24 -14.85
N GLN A 112 -43.80 -6.30 -14.91
CA GLN A 112 -43.52 -4.86 -14.85
C GLN A 112 -42.94 -4.45 -13.49
N ALA A 113 -43.41 -5.00 -12.37
CA ALA A 113 -42.86 -4.75 -11.05
C ALA A 113 -41.42 -5.26 -10.94
N ARG A 114 -41.13 -6.47 -11.46
CA ARG A 114 -39.78 -7.02 -11.52
C ARG A 114 -38.83 -6.17 -12.39
N GLN A 115 -39.32 -5.72 -13.54
CA GLN A 115 -38.56 -4.82 -14.44
C GLN A 115 -38.23 -3.49 -13.76
N ALA A 116 -39.21 -2.89 -13.09
CA ALA A 116 -38.99 -1.64 -12.33
C ALA A 116 -38.00 -1.84 -11.17
N GLN A 117 -38.07 -2.97 -10.48
CA GLN A 117 -37.12 -3.32 -9.42
C GLN A 117 -35.70 -3.49 -9.97
N ALA A 118 -35.51 -4.07 -11.15
CA ALA A 118 -34.23 -4.15 -11.84
C ALA A 118 -33.69 -2.75 -12.20
N SER A 119 -34.56 -1.82 -12.61
CA SER A 119 -34.20 -0.43 -12.88
C SER A 119 -33.71 0.30 -11.61
N VAL A 120 -34.26 0.01 -10.44
CA VAL A 120 -33.76 0.51 -9.15
C VAL A 120 -32.34 0.03 -8.90
N ALA A 121 -32.07 -1.26 -9.14
CA ALA A 121 -30.72 -1.82 -8.96
C ALA A 121 -29.70 -1.15 -9.90
N GLN A 122 -30.08 -0.92 -11.14
CA GLN A 122 -29.26 -0.21 -12.13
C GLN A 122 -28.98 1.24 -11.69
N ALA A 123 -29.99 2.00 -11.28
CA ALA A 123 -29.82 3.37 -10.81
C ALA A 123 -28.97 3.45 -9.54
N ARG A 124 -29.10 2.48 -8.63
CA ARG A 124 -28.27 2.37 -7.42
C ARG A 124 -26.80 2.13 -7.77
N ALA A 125 -26.50 1.28 -8.75
CA ALA A 125 -25.15 1.04 -9.22
C ALA A 125 -24.54 2.30 -9.86
N ALA A 126 -25.29 3.04 -10.65
CA ALA A 126 -24.86 4.31 -11.23
C ALA A 126 -24.51 5.36 -10.14
N LEU A 127 -25.37 5.46 -9.12
CA LEU A 127 -25.10 6.34 -7.98
C LEU A 127 -23.83 5.91 -7.21
N ALA A 128 -23.61 4.61 -7.03
CA ALA A 128 -22.42 4.11 -6.36
C ALA A 128 -21.14 4.50 -7.13
N THR A 129 -21.15 4.36 -8.46
CA THR A 129 -20.03 4.80 -9.33
C THR A 129 -19.76 6.30 -9.21
N ALA A 130 -20.79 7.13 -9.26
CA ALA A 130 -20.65 8.58 -9.11
C ALA A 130 -20.06 8.97 -7.74
N ARG A 131 -20.51 8.30 -6.67
CA ARG A 131 -19.98 8.51 -5.30
C ARG A 131 -18.52 8.06 -5.17
N ILE A 132 -18.12 7.00 -5.84
CA ILE A 132 -16.72 6.55 -5.88
C ILE A 132 -15.84 7.60 -6.53
N ASN A 133 -16.23 8.13 -7.70
CA ASN A 133 -15.49 9.18 -8.40
C ASN A 133 -15.38 10.46 -7.55
N LEU A 134 -16.45 10.85 -6.87
CA LEU A 134 -16.44 11.98 -5.95
C LEU A 134 -15.49 11.72 -4.76
N ARG A 135 -15.46 10.50 -4.24
CA ARG A 135 -14.52 10.14 -3.16
C ARG A 135 -13.06 10.23 -3.61
N PHE A 136 -12.76 9.88 -4.87
CA PHE A 136 -11.42 9.96 -5.44
C PHE A 136 -10.90 11.38 -5.60
N THR A 137 -11.76 12.41 -5.50
CA THR A 137 -11.31 13.80 -5.44
C THR A 137 -10.55 14.11 -4.14
N ARG A 138 -10.71 13.29 -3.09
CA ARG A 138 -9.87 13.31 -1.90
C ARG A 138 -8.80 12.26 -2.08
N VAL A 139 -7.54 12.69 -2.15
CA VAL A 139 -6.40 11.79 -2.33
C VAL A 139 -5.81 11.47 -0.95
N PRO A 140 -6.05 10.27 -0.43
CA PRO A 140 -5.54 9.87 0.88
C PRO A 140 -4.11 9.34 0.80
N ALA A 141 -3.42 9.31 1.95
CA ALA A 141 -2.16 8.61 2.11
C ALA A 141 -2.37 7.08 2.05
N PRO A 142 -1.70 6.36 1.14
CA PRO A 142 -1.85 4.90 1.05
C PRO A 142 -1.18 4.15 2.21
N ILE A 143 -0.11 4.71 2.77
CA ILE A 143 0.64 4.16 3.91
C ILE A 143 0.91 5.26 4.94
N SER A 144 1.20 4.84 6.18
CA SER A 144 1.76 5.75 7.19
C SER A 144 3.26 5.87 7.00
N GLY A 145 3.81 7.10 7.07
CA GLY A 145 5.22 7.34 6.90
C GLY A 145 5.54 8.83 6.74
N ARG A 146 6.79 9.12 6.42
CA ARG A 146 7.24 10.48 6.15
C ARG A 146 6.96 10.83 4.69
N ILE A 147 6.21 11.90 4.47
CA ILE A 147 5.91 12.38 3.12
C ILE A 147 7.05 13.28 2.63
N GLY A 148 7.43 13.11 1.39
CA GLY A 148 8.42 13.95 0.72
C GLY A 148 7.85 15.31 0.30
N ARG A 149 8.55 15.97 -0.63
CA ARG A 149 8.08 17.20 -1.26
C ARG A 149 6.86 16.94 -2.14
N SER A 150 6.00 17.93 -2.29
CA SER A 150 4.93 17.94 -3.29
C SER A 150 5.51 18.31 -4.65
N LEU A 151 5.25 17.49 -5.67
CA LEU A 151 5.69 17.78 -7.04
C LEU A 151 4.70 18.70 -7.78
N PHE A 152 3.47 18.81 -7.24
CA PHE A 152 2.42 19.66 -7.80
C PHE A 152 1.94 20.67 -6.76
N THR A 153 1.74 21.90 -7.18
CA THR A 153 1.24 22.99 -6.33
C THR A 153 -0.28 23.10 -6.40
N GLN A 154 -0.85 23.86 -5.48
CA GLN A 154 -2.25 24.26 -5.53
C GLN A 154 -2.53 25.01 -6.84
N GLY A 155 -3.64 24.72 -7.51
CA GLY A 155 -3.99 25.24 -8.84
C GLY A 155 -3.44 24.44 -10.01
N ALA A 156 -2.56 23.47 -9.80
CA ALA A 156 -2.07 22.59 -10.85
C ALA A 156 -3.17 21.64 -11.34
N LEU A 157 -3.21 21.39 -12.63
CA LEU A 157 -4.05 20.36 -13.23
C LEU A 157 -3.35 19.01 -13.09
N VAL A 158 -4.06 18.02 -12.56
CA VAL A 158 -3.60 16.64 -12.45
C VAL A 158 -4.51 15.71 -13.24
N THR A 159 -3.95 14.61 -13.71
CA THR A 159 -4.68 13.60 -14.49
C THR A 159 -4.50 12.20 -13.90
N SER A 160 -5.53 11.35 -14.03
CA SER A 160 -5.50 9.99 -13.47
C SER A 160 -4.39 9.11 -14.05
N ASN A 161 -3.91 9.42 -15.26
CA ASN A 161 -2.90 8.63 -15.97
C ASN A 161 -1.51 9.29 -16.01
N GLN A 162 -1.25 10.31 -15.16
CA GLN A 162 0.05 10.97 -15.15
C GLN A 162 1.16 10.05 -14.65
N THR A 163 2.34 10.19 -15.27
CA THR A 163 3.52 9.40 -14.90
C THR A 163 4.11 9.85 -13.56
N GLU A 164 4.10 11.16 -13.31
CA GLU A 164 4.68 11.72 -12.08
C GLU A 164 3.72 11.61 -10.92
N PRO A 165 4.16 11.12 -9.75
CA PRO A 165 3.35 11.09 -8.54
C PRO A 165 3.17 12.51 -7.97
N LEU A 166 2.12 12.74 -7.18
CA LEU A 166 1.90 14.01 -6.45
C LEU A 166 2.94 14.19 -5.34
N ALA A 167 3.26 13.12 -4.65
CA ALA A 167 4.25 13.04 -3.58
C ALA A 167 4.64 11.57 -3.38
N VAL A 168 5.72 11.33 -2.65
CA VAL A 168 6.17 10.01 -2.25
C VAL A 168 6.15 9.91 -0.73
N ILE A 169 5.58 8.84 -0.20
CA ILE A 169 5.59 8.54 1.23
C ILE A 169 6.54 7.38 1.46
N GLN A 170 7.40 7.51 2.47
CA GLN A 170 8.36 6.49 2.85
C GLN A 170 8.19 6.14 4.32
N ARG A 171 8.11 4.86 4.61
CA ARG A 171 8.18 4.34 5.96
C ARG A 171 9.64 4.04 6.28
N LEU A 172 10.17 4.75 7.29
CA LEU A 172 11.58 4.71 7.66
C LEU A 172 11.86 3.91 8.93
N ASP A 173 10.84 3.53 9.67
CA ASP A 173 10.95 2.68 10.85
C ASP A 173 10.00 1.48 10.73
N PRO A 174 10.53 0.25 10.72
CA PRO A 174 11.95 -0.09 10.57
C PRO A 174 12.54 0.36 9.23
N ILE A 175 13.86 0.26 9.05
CA ILE A 175 14.56 0.53 7.79
C ILE A 175 15.27 -0.73 7.31
N TYR A 176 15.39 -0.89 6.01
CA TYR A 176 16.18 -1.95 5.40
C TYR A 176 17.61 -1.50 5.10
N VAL A 177 18.51 -2.47 5.13
CA VAL A 177 19.86 -2.34 4.60
C VAL A 177 20.06 -3.45 3.59
N ASP A 178 20.30 -3.07 2.35
CA ASP A 178 20.59 -3.97 1.26
C ASP A 178 22.12 -4.11 1.15
N ILE A 179 22.61 -5.30 1.45
CA ILE A 179 24.02 -5.67 1.51
C ILE A 179 24.33 -6.49 0.26
N LYS A 180 25.33 -6.10 -0.51
CA LYS A 180 25.78 -6.85 -1.68
C LYS A 180 26.94 -7.74 -1.29
N GLN A 181 26.79 -9.05 -1.49
CA GLN A 181 27.82 -10.06 -1.23
C GLN A 181 28.11 -10.88 -2.48
N SER A 182 29.36 -11.25 -2.68
CA SER A 182 29.75 -12.16 -3.76
C SER A 182 29.04 -13.51 -3.62
N ALA A 183 28.49 -14.03 -4.72
CA ALA A 183 27.85 -15.34 -4.75
C ALA A 183 28.82 -16.47 -4.36
N ALA A 184 30.12 -16.31 -4.70
CA ALA A 184 31.17 -17.26 -4.34
C ALA A 184 31.40 -17.32 -2.82
N GLU A 185 31.46 -16.16 -2.16
CA GLU A 185 31.62 -16.08 -0.69
C GLU A 185 30.40 -16.63 0.04
N LEU A 186 29.20 -16.33 -0.44
CA LEU A 186 27.97 -16.87 0.12
C LEU A 186 27.92 -18.39 -0.01
N LEU A 187 28.38 -18.96 -1.14
CA LEU A 187 28.46 -20.39 -1.34
C LEU A 187 29.49 -21.03 -0.41
N ALA A 188 30.65 -20.41 -0.21
CA ALA A 188 31.67 -20.88 0.72
C ALA A 188 31.13 -20.90 2.16
N LEU A 189 30.44 -19.83 2.58
CA LEU A 189 29.81 -19.75 3.89
C LEU A 189 28.77 -20.85 4.08
N ARG A 190 27.88 -21.08 3.10
CA ARG A 190 26.86 -22.15 3.13
C ARG A 190 27.50 -23.54 3.25
N ARG A 191 28.63 -23.81 2.55
CA ARG A 191 29.35 -25.06 2.65
C ARG A 191 29.96 -25.27 4.05
N THR A 192 30.56 -24.25 4.63
CA THR A 192 31.11 -24.26 5.99
C THR A 192 30.02 -24.56 7.03
N LEU A 193 28.87 -23.93 6.90
CA LEU A 193 27.69 -24.19 7.76
C LEU A 193 27.18 -25.63 7.62
N ALA A 194 27.10 -26.14 6.40
CA ALA A 194 26.64 -27.49 6.12
C ALA A 194 27.60 -28.59 6.66
N GLN A 195 28.89 -28.28 6.77
CA GLN A 195 29.91 -29.18 7.32
C GLN A 195 30.03 -29.15 8.85
N GLY A 196 29.11 -28.40 9.53
CA GLY A 196 29.08 -28.33 11.00
C GLY A 196 30.18 -27.46 11.62
N GLY A 197 30.88 -26.65 10.81
CA GLY A 197 31.94 -25.74 11.24
C GLY A 197 31.47 -24.47 11.96
N ALA A 198 30.17 -24.17 11.93
CA ALA A 198 29.57 -23.07 12.68
C ALA A 198 28.13 -23.42 13.07
N MET A 199 27.68 -23.05 14.24
CA MET A 199 26.27 -23.16 14.62
C MET A 199 25.47 -22.05 13.93
N PRO A 200 24.32 -22.35 13.30
CA PRO A 200 23.43 -21.34 12.76
C PRO A 200 22.80 -20.56 13.93
N THR A 201 23.42 -19.47 14.30
CA THR A 201 22.83 -18.46 15.18
C THR A 201 22.13 -17.44 14.29
N GLN A 202 21.05 -16.84 14.72
CA GLN A 202 20.47 -15.70 14.01
C GLN A 202 21.58 -14.69 13.73
N ALA A 203 21.84 -14.40 12.45
CA ALA A 203 22.90 -13.47 12.08
C ALA A 203 22.51 -12.07 12.58
N VAL A 204 23.11 -11.67 13.70
CA VAL A 204 22.99 -10.31 14.25
C VAL A 204 23.90 -9.41 13.43
N VAL A 205 23.34 -8.40 12.83
CA VAL A 205 24.06 -7.41 12.04
C VAL A 205 24.23 -6.16 12.86
N ARG A 206 25.46 -5.64 12.91
CA ARG A 206 25.78 -4.32 13.47
C ARG A 206 26.07 -3.38 12.31
N LEU A 207 25.81 -2.10 12.49
CA LEU A 207 25.89 -1.12 11.45
C LEU A 207 26.86 -0.01 11.84
N LYS A 208 27.81 0.26 10.97
CA LYS A 208 28.67 1.44 11.04
C LYS A 208 28.18 2.46 10.02
N LEU A 209 28.04 3.69 10.48
CA LEU A 209 27.65 4.81 9.64
C LEU A 209 28.82 5.28 8.78
N GLU A 210 28.55 6.16 7.82
CA GLU A 210 29.53 6.67 6.88
C GLU A 210 30.65 7.49 7.58
N ASP A 211 30.34 8.10 8.71
CA ASP A 211 31.29 8.83 9.56
C ASP A 211 32.16 7.90 10.44
N GLY A 212 31.96 6.58 10.34
CA GLY A 212 32.67 5.56 11.13
C GLY A 212 32.07 5.29 12.50
N SER A 213 31.04 6.00 12.93
CA SER A 213 30.36 5.76 14.20
C SER A 213 29.50 4.51 14.15
N ASP A 214 29.34 3.84 15.30
CA ASP A 214 28.42 2.73 15.43
C ASP A 214 26.98 3.23 15.55
N TYR A 215 26.06 2.60 14.81
CA TYR A 215 24.63 2.95 14.89
C TYR A 215 24.02 2.65 16.26
N GLY A 216 24.61 1.74 17.01
CA GLY A 216 24.18 1.38 18.37
C GLY A 216 22.97 0.43 18.46
N MET A 217 22.25 0.20 17.38
CA MET A 217 21.16 -0.78 17.31
C MET A 217 21.55 -1.95 16.42
N THR A 218 21.09 -3.14 16.79
CA THR A 218 21.34 -4.37 16.02
C THR A 218 20.19 -4.65 15.07
N GLY A 219 20.52 -5.11 13.89
CA GLY A 219 19.57 -5.60 12.90
C GLY A 219 19.56 -7.11 12.79
N THR A 220 18.57 -7.62 12.10
CA THR A 220 18.41 -9.04 11.78
C THR A 220 18.37 -9.21 10.26
N VAL A 221 19.08 -10.23 9.75
CA VAL A 221 18.95 -10.62 8.35
C VAL A 221 17.59 -11.27 8.16
N GLU A 222 16.75 -10.69 7.30
CA GLU A 222 15.40 -11.22 7.01
C GLU A 222 15.37 -12.06 5.75
N PHE A 223 16.14 -11.66 4.76
CA PHE A 223 16.02 -12.19 3.42
C PHE A 223 17.36 -12.23 2.70
N THR A 224 17.60 -13.31 2.00
CA THR A 224 18.67 -13.46 1.02
C THR A 224 18.01 -13.62 -0.35
N GLU A 225 18.32 -12.76 -1.29
CA GLU A 225 17.79 -12.84 -2.63
C GLU A 225 18.18 -14.20 -3.26
N VAL A 226 17.26 -14.82 -3.98
CA VAL A 226 17.50 -16.14 -4.60
C VAL A 226 18.22 -15.98 -5.94
N THR A 227 18.20 -14.77 -6.49
CA THR A 227 18.76 -14.46 -7.81
C THR A 227 20.12 -13.78 -7.65
N VAL A 228 21.07 -14.23 -8.45
CA VAL A 228 22.39 -13.59 -8.60
C VAL A 228 22.26 -12.53 -9.68
N ASP A 229 22.72 -11.33 -9.40
CA ASP A 229 22.84 -10.27 -10.41
C ASP A 229 23.91 -10.68 -11.43
N GLU A 230 23.51 -10.90 -12.68
CA GLU A 230 24.36 -11.43 -13.74
C GLU A 230 25.50 -10.47 -14.12
N ALA A 231 25.32 -9.18 -13.94
CA ALA A 231 26.32 -8.18 -14.31
C ALA A 231 27.44 -8.08 -13.28
N THR A 232 27.13 -8.30 -11.99
CA THR A 232 28.07 -8.10 -10.87
C THR A 232 28.47 -9.41 -10.17
N GLY A 233 27.75 -10.52 -10.40
CA GLY A 233 27.95 -11.80 -9.71
C GLY A 233 27.63 -11.73 -8.21
N THR A 234 26.84 -10.73 -7.78
CA THR A 234 26.49 -10.50 -6.38
C THR A 234 25.07 -10.96 -6.05
N VAL A 235 24.86 -11.29 -4.78
CA VAL A 235 23.56 -11.60 -4.17
C VAL A 235 23.25 -10.49 -3.17
N THR A 236 21.99 -10.05 -3.14
CA THR A 236 21.53 -9.05 -2.18
C THR A 236 21.03 -9.75 -0.92
N LEU A 237 21.60 -9.39 0.22
CA LEU A 237 21.14 -9.75 1.55
C LEU A 237 20.40 -8.55 2.10
N ARG A 238 19.20 -8.76 2.63
CA ARG A 238 18.41 -7.70 3.26
C ARG A 238 18.35 -7.89 4.76
N ALA A 239 18.83 -6.89 5.47
CA ALA A 239 18.74 -6.81 6.92
C ALA A 239 17.76 -5.70 7.33
N ARG A 240 17.01 -5.94 8.40
CA ARG A 240 16.09 -4.98 8.98
C ARG A 240 16.67 -4.40 10.26
N PHE A 241 16.60 -3.08 10.38
CA PHE A 241 17.04 -2.33 11.54
C PHE A 241 15.91 -1.47 12.11
N PRO A 242 15.77 -1.37 13.45
CA PRO A 242 14.94 -0.34 14.06
C PRO A 242 15.49 1.05 13.74
N ASN A 243 14.64 2.02 13.45
CA ASN A 243 15.05 3.40 13.15
C ASN A 243 14.11 4.44 13.79
N PRO A 244 13.86 4.36 15.12
CA PRO A 244 12.86 5.19 15.79
C PRO A 244 13.19 6.68 15.73
N GLN A 245 14.46 7.04 15.65
CA GLN A 245 14.92 8.44 15.55
C GLN A 245 14.98 8.94 14.12
N ASN A 246 14.70 8.09 13.12
CA ASN A 246 14.84 8.39 11.69
C ASN A 246 16.25 8.92 11.31
N LEU A 247 17.28 8.44 12.00
CA LEU A 247 18.68 8.81 11.73
C LEU A 247 19.15 8.24 10.39
N LEU A 248 18.74 7.01 10.10
CA LEU A 248 19.03 6.37 8.82
C LEU A 248 18.03 6.86 7.78
N LEU A 249 18.56 7.40 6.69
CA LEU A 249 17.78 7.83 5.53
C LEU A 249 18.02 6.87 4.36
N PRO A 250 17.04 6.61 3.51
CA PRO A 250 17.21 5.77 2.32
C PRO A 250 18.31 6.29 1.40
N GLY A 251 19.17 5.38 0.95
CA GLY A 251 20.29 5.68 0.06
C GLY A 251 21.63 5.92 0.74
N MET A 252 21.68 6.00 2.09
CA MET A 252 22.95 6.15 2.82
C MET A 252 23.82 4.91 2.69
N PHE A 253 25.14 5.12 2.59
CA PHE A 253 26.11 4.05 2.66
C PHE A 253 26.33 3.62 4.12
N VAL A 254 26.51 2.33 4.31
CA VAL A 254 26.76 1.72 5.63
C VAL A 254 27.67 0.51 5.47
N ARG A 255 28.30 0.15 6.59
CA ARG A 255 29.16 -1.04 6.67
C ARG A 255 28.71 -1.93 7.81
#